data_720bd95ff3bf57ac8e842a18bbc2ac22
#
_entry.id   720bd95ff3bf57ac8e842a18bbc2ac22
#
_cell.length_a   1.000
_cell.length_b   1.000
_cell.length_c   1.000
_cell.angle_alpha   90.00
_cell.angle_beta   90.00
_cell.angle_gamma   90.00
#
_symmetry.space_group_name_H-M   'P 1'
#
loop_
_entity.id
_entity.type
_entity.pdbx_description
1 polymer ?
#
loop_
_entity_poly.entity_id
_entity_poly.type
_entity_poly.pdbx_seq_one_letter_code
_entity_poly.pdbx_strand_id
1 'polypeptide(L)'
;MNALTQPIRVIFNTREKGYRAKTWVASIAVFTLMAGDAVRYSVGWYGWGVVLAFIGISSIAMFLRNDPMTTLRIVPWPLYALLAWMGVSTFWSAYPGWTALATLSQVLTSLFALFLVARFSWRHLLRIFSNVIRFILGASLVFEFVAAVFVRGPIAPIFKNYSGDKPPAPAFYWTQGHLFDGNRIQGIVGNSNLLAFAAMLGLVAFAVEYAIVGTRRWISAISFLASALCVDLAKSAGISFALVAVAVAALVSILVEGKEREVRHRYYRFAWGTAAIAAITVLLFRAQVFEFFGKSPDMTGRSGIWKIVLKMIGEHPWTGLGWISNWVPGVEPYEGLVVIDRVPYYQAHNAYLDVWMQIGAIGLALFMTLIVFTFVKAWRLAVRHTSALYLWP
;
A
#
# COMPACT_ATOMS: atom_id res chain seq x y z
N MET A 1 2.20 -14.44 34.33
CA MET A 1 3.32 -13.48 34.44
C MET A 1 4.35 -13.80 33.36
N ASN A 2 4.63 -12.82 32.47
CA ASN A 2 5.90 -12.59 31.78
C ASN A 2 6.44 -13.51 30.66
N ALA A 3 5.60 -14.03 29.77
CA ALA A 3 6.13 -14.56 28.48
C ALA A 3 6.01 -13.57 27.28
N LEU A 4 5.40 -12.40 27.47
CA LEU A 4 5.13 -11.42 26.40
C LEU A 4 6.03 -10.18 26.39
N THR A 5 7.00 -10.09 27.28
CA THR A 5 7.84 -8.90 27.48
C THR A 5 9.33 -9.09 27.21
N GLN A 6 9.77 -10.27 26.81
CA GLN A 6 11.12 -10.38 26.30
C GLN A 6 11.14 -9.87 24.84
N PRO A 7 11.91 -8.83 24.51
CA PRO A 7 12.20 -8.53 23.12
C PRO A 7 12.86 -9.77 22.55
N ILE A 8 12.29 -10.35 21.50
CA ILE A 8 12.93 -11.40 20.73
C ILE A 8 14.29 -10.83 20.29
N ARG A 9 15.33 -11.08 21.05
CA ARG A 9 16.71 -10.82 20.64
C ARG A 9 17.05 -11.90 19.60
N VAL A 10 16.51 -11.76 18.41
CA VAL A 10 17.08 -12.43 17.27
C VAL A 10 18.44 -11.79 17.04
N ILE A 11 19.50 -12.50 17.44
CA ILE A 11 20.89 -12.09 17.16
C ILE A 11 21.06 -12.25 15.65
N PHE A 12 20.81 -11.18 14.90
CA PHE A 12 21.00 -11.17 13.46
C PHE A 12 22.48 -11.21 13.15
N ASN A 13 22.95 -12.39 12.80
CA ASN A 13 24.32 -12.57 12.33
C ASN A 13 24.42 -12.10 10.85
N THR A 14 24.83 -10.85 10.65
CA THR A 14 25.05 -10.30 9.29
C THR A 14 26.16 -11.01 8.52
N ARG A 15 26.94 -11.88 9.20
CA ARG A 15 27.97 -12.77 8.60
C ARG A 15 27.38 -14.11 8.15
N GLU A 16 26.08 -14.35 8.36
CA GLU A 16 25.43 -15.59 7.92
C GLU A 16 25.56 -15.73 6.40
N LYS A 17 26.02 -16.90 5.93
CA LYS A 17 26.06 -17.23 4.49
C LYS A 17 24.67 -17.03 3.89
N GLY A 18 24.57 -16.27 2.81
CA GLY A 18 23.31 -16.00 2.14
C GLY A 18 22.50 -14.79 2.66
N TYR A 19 23.00 -14.05 3.66
CA TYR A 19 22.31 -12.85 4.17
C TYR A 19 22.11 -11.78 3.07
N ARG A 20 23.10 -11.58 2.22
CA ARG A 20 23.00 -10.67 1.05
C ARG A 20 21.90 -11.13 0.07
N ALA A 21 21.85 -12.44 -0.24
CA ALA A 21 20.80 -12.97 -1.11
C ALA A 21 19.39 -12.76 -0.54
N LYS A 22 19.21 -13.00 0.76
CA LYS A 22 17.93 -12.74 1.45
C LYS A 22 17.54 -11.26 1.36
N THR A 23 18.49 -10.35 1.54
CA THR A 23 18.27 -8.90 1.41
C THR A 23 17.88 -8.52 -0.02
N TRP A 24 18.53 -9.09 -1.03
CA TRP A 24 18.16 -8.86 -2.44
C TRP A 24 16.76 -9.36 -2.76
N VAL A 25 16.40 -10.58 -2.36
CA VAL A 25 15.06 -11.12 -2.56
C VAL A 25 14.02 -10.23 -1.86
N ALA A 26 14.27 -9.82 -0.63
CA ALA A 26 13.39 -8.91 0.10
C ALA A 26 13.25 -7.55 -0.62
N SER A 27 14.35 -6.98 -1.12
CA SER A 27 14.31 -5.69 -1.84
C SER A 27 13.54 -5.79 -3.16
N ILE A 28 13.78 -6.85 -3.94
CA ILE A 28 13.07 -7.08 -5.22
C ILE A 28 11.58 -7.27 -4.94
N ALA A 29 11.22 -8.04 -3.92
CA ALA A 29 9.82 -8.30 -3.61
C ALA A 29 9.11 -7.04 -3.08
N VAL A 30 9.74 -6.25 -2.20
CA VAL A 30 9.18 -4.96 -1.75
C VAL A 30 9.03 -4.00 -2.94
N PHE A 31 10.03 -3.94 -3.83
CA PHE A 31 9.95 -3.14 -5.05
C PHE A 31 8.78 -3.58 -5.94
N THR A 32 8.64 -4.89 -6.17
CA THR A 32 7.58 -5.45 -7.01
C THR A 32 6.19 -5.21 -6.43
N LEU A 33 6.04 -5.26 -5.09
CA LEU A 33 4.78 -4.95 -4.42
C LEU A 33 4.43 -3.45 -4.48
N MET A 34 5.41 -2.57 -4.42
CA MET A 34 5.18 -1.12 -4.42
C MET A 34 5.15 -0.50 -5.82
N ALA A 35 5.88 -1.07 -6.78
CA ALA A 35 6.04 -0.58 -8.13
C ALA A 35 5.77 -1.69 -9.16
N GLY A 36 4.71 -2.47 -8.96
CA GLY A 36 4.37 -3.61 -9.80
C GLY A 36 4.20 -3.24 -11.26
N ASP A 37 3.61 -2.10 -11.54
CA ASP A 37 3.44 -1.62 -12.92
C ASP A 37 4.77 -1.28 -13.59
N ALA A 38 5.79 -0.83 -12.84
CA ALA A 38 7.11 -0.63 -13.40
C ALA A 38 7.69 -1.93 -13.98
N VAL A 39 7.54 -3.04 -13.25
CA VAL A 39 7.99 -4.36 -13.73
C VAL A 39 7.10 -4.83 -14.88
N ARG A 40 5.78 -4.81 -14.69
CA ARG A 40 4.83 -5.27 -15.70
C ARG A 40 4.95 -4.51 -17.02
N TYR A 41 5.11 -3.19 -16.98
CA TYR A 41 5.24 -2.36 -18.17
C TYR A 41 6.58 -2.53 -18.88
N SER A 42 7.63 -2.97 -18.15
CA SER A 42 8.93 -3.26 -18.72
C SER A 42 9.03 -4.65 -19.35
N VAL A 43 8.43 -5.69 -18.73
CA VAL A 43 8.62 -7.09 -19.17
C VAL A 43 7.33 -7.79 -19.65
N GLY A 44 6.21 -7.09 -19.65
CA GLY A 44 4.92 -7.64 -20.03
C GLY A 44 4.33 -8.60 -19.00
N TRP A 45 3.18 -9.18 -19.34
CA TRP A 45 2.44 -10.07 -18.43
C TRP A 45 3.18 -11.38 -18.14
N TYR A 46 3.83 -11.99 -19.13
CA TYR A 46 4.59 -13.23 -18.95
C TYR A 46 5.82 -13.00 -18.06
N GLY A 47 6.59 -11.96 -18.33
CA GLY A 47 7.74 -11.59 -17.51
C GLY A 47 7.34 -11.24 -16.07
N TRP A 48 6.21 -10.56 -15.90
CA TRP A 48 5.61 -10.30 -14.60
C TRP A 48 5.30 -11.59 -13.83
N GLY A 49 4.68 -12.57 -14.49
CA GLY A 49 4.40 -13.90 -13.90
C GLY A 49 5.67 -14.61 -13.45
N VAL A 50 6.74 -14.56 -14.25
CA VAL A 50 8.06 -15.15 -13.88
C VAL A 50 8.66 -14.47 -12.65
N VAL A 51 8.59 -13.14 -12.57
CA VAL A 51 9.09 -12.38 -11.39
C VAL A 51 8.29 -12.75 -10.13
N LEU A 52 6.97 -12.82 -10.23
CA LEU A 52 6.12 -13.23 -9.10
C LEU A 52 6.40 -14.67 -8.66
N ALA A 53 6.56 -15.60 -9.59
CA ALA A 53 6.92 -16.98 -9.29
C ALA A 53 8.28 -17.07 -8.59
N PHE A 54 9.29 -16.36 -9.09
CA PHE A 54 10.61 -16.30 -8.46
C PHE A 54 10.55 -15.77 -7.03
N ILE A 55 9.84 -14.67 -6.80
CA ILE A 55 9.66 -14.09 -5.46
C ILE A 55 8.93 -15.07 -4.56
N GLY A 56 7.82 -15.67 -5.03
CA GLY A 56 7.02 -16.62 -4.26
C GLY A 56 7.82 -17.85 -3.85
N ILE A 57 8.47 -18.52 -4.80
CA ILE A 57 9.30 -19.70 -4.54
C ILE A 57 10.44 -19.39 -3.60
N SER A 58 11.17 -18.28 -3.85
CA SER A 58 12.29 -17.87 -3.00
C SER A 58 11.83 -17.58 -1.57
N SER A 59 10.69 -16.90 -1.40
CA SER A 59 10.13 -16.55 -0.09
C SER A 59 9.70 -17.80 0.68
N ILE A 60 9.02 -18.73 0.03
CA ILE A 60 8.61 -20.02 0.62
C ILE A 60 9.86 -20.80 1.04
N ALA A 61 10.84 -20.97 0.15
CA ALA A 61 12.05 -21.72 0.44
C ALA A 61 12.84 -21.12 1.61
N MET A 62 12.91 -19.78 1.68
CA MET A 62 13.57 -19.08 2.78
C MET A 62 12.77 -19.11 4.07
N PHE A 63 11.43 -19.12 4.02
CA PHE A 63 10.56 -19.24 5.17
C PHE A 63 10.64 -20.63 5.79
N LEU A 64 10.57 -21.68 4.97
CA LEU A 64 10.59 -23.07 5.43
C LEU A 64 11.94 -23.52 6.03
N ARG A 65 13.04 -22.89 5.64
CA ARG A 65 14.38 -23.17 6.21
C ARG A 65 14.59 -22.68 7.64
N ASN A 66 13.62 -22.01 8.23
CA ASN A 66 13.72 -21.44 9.57
C ASN A 66 12.44 -21.83 10.29
N ASP A 67 12.50 -22.05 11.58
CA ASP A 67 11.37 -22.48 12.39
C ASP A 67 10.05 -21.75 11.99
N PRO A 68 9.30 -22.27 10.97
CA PRO A 68 8.10 -21.60 10.49
C PRO A 68 6.99 -21.62 11.54
N MET A 69 6.98 -22.62 12.42
CA MET A 69 5.93 -22.79 13.42
C MET A 69 5.96 -21.68 14.47
N THR A 70 7.14 -21.26 14.91
CA THR A 70 7.27 -20.11 15.83
C THR A 70 6.75 -18.83 15.20
N THR A 71 7.05 -18.60 13.91
CA THR A 71 6.56 -17.42 13.20
C THR A 71 5.04 -17.47 13.01
N LEU A 72 4.48 -18.62 12.64
CA LEU A 72 3.03 -18.79 12.46
C LEU A 72 2.25 -18.55 13.75
N ARG A 73 2.79 -18.93 14.91
CA ARG A 73 2.13 -18.71 16.23
C ARG A 73 1.94 -17.24 16.60
N ILE A 74 2.74 -16.33 16.08
CA ILE A 74 2.63 -14.89 16.37
C ILE A 74 1.67 -14.15 15.43
N VAL A 75 1.22 -14.80 14.35
CA VAL A 75 0.28 -14.23 13.37
C VAL A 75 -1.07 -13.97 14.03
N PRO A 76 -1.67 -12.81 13.81
CA PRO A 76 -2.99 -12.51 14.33
C PRO A 76 -4.05 -13.45 13.73
N TRP A 77 -4.85 -14.09 14.59
CA TRP A 77 -5.91 -15.00 14.15
C TRP A 77 -6.88 -14.42 13.10
N PRO A 78 -7.21 -13.11 13.09
CA PRO A 78 -8.10 -12.58 12.07
C PRO A 78 -7.53 -12.70 10.65
N LEU A 79 -6.18 -12.74 10.50
CA LEU A 79 -5.58 -12.98 9.19
C LEU A 79 -5.86 -14.41 8.72
N TYR A 80 -5.72 -15.41 9.59
CA TYR A 80 -6.08 -16.79 9.25
C TYR A 80 -7.55 -16.95 8.87
N ALA A 81 -8.44 -16.34 9.66
CA ALA A 81 -9.87 -16.39 9.41
C ALA A 81 -10.22 -15.74 8.06
N LEU A 82 -9.61 -14.58 7.76
CA LEU A 82 -9.83 -13.89 6.50
C LEU A 82 -9.33 -14.69 5.30
N LEU A 83 -8.11 -15.24 5.37
CA LEU A 83 -7.56 -16.09 4.29
C LEU A 83 -8.38 -17.36 4.10
N ALA A 84 -8.82 -17.98 5.19
CA ALA A 84 -9.69 -19.16 5.13
C ALA A 84 -11.03 -18.81 4.47
N TRP A 85 -11.65 -17.67 4.82
CA TRP A 85 -12.90 -17.23 4.22
C TRP A 85 -12.76 -16.91 2.73
N MET A 86 -11.64 -16.28 2.32
CA MET A 86 -11.30 -16.09 0.90
C MET A 86 -11.22 -17.44 0.17
N GLY A 87 -10.55 -18.44 0.76
CA GLY A 87 -10.47 -19.78 0.19
C GLY A 87 -11.81 -20.50 0.10
N VAL A 88 -12.60 -20.45 1.17
CA VAL A 88 -13.95 -21.04 1.23
C VAL A 88 -14.88 -20.38 0.21
N SER A 89 -14.69 -19.10 -0.12
CA SER A 89 -15.51 -18.43 -1.12
C SER A 89 -15.42 -19.06 -2.52
N THR A 90 -14.43 -19.91 -2.79
CA THR A 90 -14.32 -20.70 -4.04
C THR A 90 -15.55 -21.58 -4.28
N PHE A 91 -16.21 -22.08 -3.23
CA PHE A 91 -17.33 -23.02 -3.35
C PHE A 91 -18.63 -22.40 -3.91
N TRP A 92 -18.80 -21.07 -3.76
CA TRP A 92 -19.96 -20.35 -4.30
C TRP A 92 -19.58 -19.30 -5.34
N SER A 93 -18.29 -19.19 -5.65
CA SER A 93 -17.79 -18.19 -6.60
C SER A 93 -18.36 -18.43 -8.00
N ALA A 94 -18.75 -17.35 -8.66
CA ALA A 94 -19.11 -17.36 -10.06
C ALA A 94 -17.90 -17.68 -11.00
N TYR A 95 -16.67 -17.59 -10.47
CA TYR A 95 -15.40 -17.76 -11.19
C TYR A 95 -14.37 -18.54 -10.32
N PRO A 96 -14.65 -19.81 -9.94
CA PRO A 96 -13.90 -20.53 -8.90
C PRO A 96 -12.40 -20.66 -9.18
N GLY A 97 -11.98 -20.80 -10.44
CA GLY A 97 -10.57 -20.84 -10.82
C GLY A 97 -9.82 -19.54 -10.50
N TRP A 98 -10.43 -18.40 -10.78
CA TRP A 98 -9.87 -17.08 -10.44
C TRP A 98 -9.86 -16.86 -8.92
N THR A 99 -10.89 -17.29 -8.22
CA THR A 99 -10.94 -17.21 -6.75
C THR A 99 -9.83 -18.02 -6.09
N ALA A 100 -9.58 -19.24 -6.56
CA ALA A 100 -8.49 -20.07 -6.07
C ALA A 100 -7.11 -19.41 -6.33
N LEU A 101 -6.90 -18.88 -7.53
CA LEU A 101 -5.66 -18.20 -7.91
C LEU A 101 -5.45 -16.91 -7.09
N ALA A 102 -6.49 -16.11 -6.91
CA ALA A 102 -6.43 -14.87 -6.10
C ALA A 102 -6.17 -15.18 -4.62
N THR A 103 -6.81 -16.22 -4.08
CA THR A 103 -6.55 -16.69 -2.71
C THR A 103 -5.13 -17.16 -2.53
N LEU A 104 -4.61 -17.98 -3.48
CA LEU A 104 -3.21 -18.41 -3.47
C LEU A 104 -2.26 -17.22 -3.49
N SER A 105 -2.51 -16.24 -4.36
CA SER A 105 -1.71 -15.00 -4.43
C SER A 105 -1.73 -14.24 -3.10
N GLN A 106 -2.89 -14.15 -2.43
CA GLN A 106 -3.01 -13.49 -1.13
C GLN A 106 -2.27 -14.25 -0.03
N VAL A 107 -2.33 -15.59 -0.04
CA VAL A 107 -1.55 -16.43 0.89
C VAL A 107 -0.06 -16.25 0.67
N LEU A 108 0.41 -16.26 -0.58
CA LEU A 108 1.83 -16.06 -0.93
C LEU A 108 2.33 -14.67 -0.49
N THR A 109 1.52 -13.63 -0.70
CA THR A 109 1.84 -12.26 -0.23
C THR A 109 1.93 -12.22 1.29
N SER A 110 1.03 -12.89 2.00
CA SER A 110 1.06 -12.99 3.46
C SER A 110 2.29 -13.75 3.96
N LEU A 111 2.63 -14.88 3.33
CA LEU A 111 3.85 -15.65 3.65
C LEU A 111 5.12 -14.83 3.40
N PHE A 112 5.14 -14.01 2.36
CA PHE A 112 6.25 -13.10 2.12
C PHE A 112 6.39 -12.07 3.26
N ALA A 113 5.30 -11.47 3.71
CA ALA A 113 5.33 -10.56 4.85
C ALA A 113 5.86 -11.25 6.13
N LEU A 114 5.43 -12.49 6.38
CA LEU A 114 5.94 -13.30 7.50
C LEU A 114 7.43 -13.62 7.35
N PHE A 115 7.90 -13.93 6.14
CA PHE A 115 9.33 -14.09 5.86
C PHE A 115 10.13 -12.83 6.24
N LEU A 116 9.65 -11.65 5.87
CA LEU A 116 10.31 -10.40 6.21
C LEU A 116 10.45 -10.24 7.75
N VAL A 117 9.35 -10.41 8.47
CA VAL A 117 9.31 -10.24 9.94
C VAL A 117 10.16 -11.30 10.65
N ALA A 118 10.16 -12.54 10.14
CA ALA A 118 10.93 -13.64 10.73
C ALA A 118 12.45 -13.50 10.52
N ARG A 119 12.87 -12.84 9.44
CA ARG A 119 14.28 -12.86 9.00
C ARG A 119 15.05 -11.58 9.20
N PHE A 120 14.37 -10.46 9.36
CA PHE A 120 15.03 -9.17 9.45
C PHE A 120 14.65 -8.43 10.72
N SER A 121 15.63 -7.75 11.33
CA SER A 121 15.33 -6.78 12.39
C SER A 121 14.57 -5.58 11.81
N TRP A 122 13.79 -4.90 12.64
CA TRP A 122 13.07 -3.71 12.22
C TRP A 122 13.98 -2.64 11.58
N ARG A 123 15.20 -2.46 12.11
CA ARG A 123 16.20 -1.53 11.55
C ARG A 123 16.66 -1.96 10.14
N HIS A 124 16.73 -3.27 9.92
CA HIS A 124 17.11 -3.79 8.61
C HIS A 124 15.96 -3.68 7.61
N LEU A 125 14.74 -3.97 8.06
CA LEU A 125 13.52 -3.75 7.26
C LEU A 125 13.38 -2.28 6.88
N LEU A 126 13.60 -1.36 7.82
CA LEU A 126 13.59 0.07 7.53
C LEU A 126 14.61 0.42 6.43
N ARG A 127 15.83 -0.11 6.49
CA ARG A 127 16.84 0.13 5.44
C ARG A 127 16.45 -0.43 4.08
N ILE A 128 15.90 -1.67 4.04
CA ILE A 128 15.41 -2.27 2.79
C ILE A 128 14.32 -1.38 2.22
N PHE A 129 13.34 -1.02 3.02
CA PHE A 129 12.20 -0.21 2.64
C PHE A 129 12.62 1.19 2.16
N SER A 130 13.47 1.88 2.94
CA SER A 130 14.01 3.20 2.57
C SER A 130 14.79 3.13 1.25
N ASN A 131 15.62 2.12 1.03
CA ASN A 131 16.39 2.00 -0.21
C ASN A 131 15.49 1.72 -1.41
N VAL A 132 14.47 0.89 -1.26
CA VAL A 132 13.50 0.62 -2.33
C VAL A 132 12.69 1.87 -2.67
N ILE A 133 12.18 2.58 -1.67
CA ILE A 133 11.43 3.84 -1.92
C ILE A 133 12.36 4.87 -2.58
N ARG A 134 13.58 5.03 -2.09
CA ARG A 134 14.58 5.94 -2.67
C ARG A 134 14.82 5.64 -4.15
N PHE A 135 14.91 4.35 -4.49
CA PHE A 135 15.03 3.93 -5.88
C PHE A 135 13.76 4.25 -6.68
N ILE A 136 12.57 3.94 -6.16
CA ILE A 136 11.29 4.22 -6.84
C ILE A 136 11.16 5.72 -7.12
N LEU A 137 11.38 6.58 -6.13
CA LEU A 137 11.22 8.03 -6.28
C LEU A 137 12.29 8.62 -7.22
N GLY A 138 13.56 8.24 -7.04
CA GLY A 138 14.64 8.69 -7.91
C GLY A 138 14.42 8.28 -9.36
N ALA A 139 14.12 7.00 -9.59
CA ALA A 139 13.83 6.48 -10.92
C ALA A 139 12.56 7.14 -11.52
N SER A 140 11.55 7.46 -10.71
CA SER A 140 10.34 8.16 -11.16
C SER A 140 10.67 9.58 -11.64
N LEU A 141 11.45 10.34 -10.88
CA LEU A 141 11.84 11.69 -11.28
C LEU A 141 12.69 11.69 -12.55
N VAL A 142 13.63 10.74 -12.67
CA VAL A 142 14.43 10.57 -13.89
C VAL A 142 13.55 10.17 -15.08
N PHE A 143 12.62 9.25 -14.89
CA PHE A 143 11.69 8.79 -15.92
C PHE A 143 10.80 9.91 -16.44
N GLU A 144 10.20 10.69 -15.52
CA GLU A 144 9.40 11.86 -15.89
C GLU A 144 10.24 12.95 -16.59
N PHE A 145 11.48 13.16 -16.16
CA PHE A 145 12.40 14.09 -16.81
C PHE A 145 12.71 13.64 -18.25
N VAL A 146 13.00 12.36 -18.45
CA VAL A 146 13.22 11.78 -19.79
C VAL A 146 11.97 11.93 -20.66
N ALA A 147 10.79 11.64 -20.13
CA ALA A 147 9.53 11.80 -20.86
C ALA A 147 9.29 13.27 -21.27
N ALA A 148 9.48 14.21 -20.35
CA ALA A 148 9.20 15.63 -20.59
C ALA A 148 10.23 16.30 -21.52
N VAL A 149 11.52 15.99 -21.40
CA VAL A 149 12.60 16.71 -22.10
C VAL A 149 12.97 16.04 -23.42
N PHE A 150 13.14 14.73 -23.42
CA PHE A 150 13.63 13.98 -24.59
C PHE A 150 12.52 13.40 -25.44
N VAL A 151 11.52 12.76 -24.83
CA VAL A 151 10.38 12.18 -25.58
C VAL A 151 9.36 13.26 -25.95
N ARG A 152 9.21 14.26 -25.08
CA ARG A 152 8.26 15.40 -25.22
C ARG A 152 6.81 14.94 -25.38
N GLY A 153 6.45 13.88 -24.68
CA GLY A 153 5.11 13.30 -24.76
C GLY A 153 4.94 12.04 -23.91
N PRO A 154 3.78 11.40 -24.02
CA PRO A 154 3.48 10.20 -23.24
C PRO A 154 4.33 9.00 -23.66
N ILE A 155 4.70 8.17 -22.69
CA ILE A 155 5.38 6.89 -22.92
C ILE A 155 4.41 5.75 -22.67
N ALA A 156 4.27 4.86 -23.64
CA ALA A 156 3.45 3.65 -23.52
C ALA A 156 4.21 2.54 -22.79
N PRO A 157 3.50 1.53 -22.18
CA PRO A 157 4.13 0.29 -21.76
C PRO A 157 4.86 -0.40 -22.92
N ILE A 158 6.01 -1.01 -22.67
CA ILE A 158 6.89 -1.57 -23.74
C ILE A 158 6.18 -2.61 -24.61
N PHE A 159 5.24 -3.37 -24.04
CA PHE A 159 4.48 -4.39 -24.76
C PHE A 159 3.22 -3.87 -25.48
N LYS A 160 2.94 -2.56 -25.43
CA LYS A 160 1.79 -1.94 -26.07
C LYS A 160 2.26 -1.07 -27.23
N ASN A 161 1.80 -1.41 -28.42
CA ASN A 161 1.98 -0.56 -29.58
C ASN A 161 0.63 0.13 -29.88
N TYR A 162 0.60 1.44 -29.71
CA TYR A 162 -0.59 2.26 -29.97
C TYR A 162 -0.51 2.94 -31.36
N SER A 163 -0.30 2.15 -32.41
CA SER A 163 -0.17 2.60 -33.81
C SER A 163 -1.49 2.77 -34.55
N GLY A 164 -2.59 3.07 -33.85
CA GLY A 164 -3.90 3.29 -34.46
C GLY A 164 -4.20 4.76 -34.75
N ASP A 165 -5.22 5.01 -35.58
CA ASP A 165 -5.66 6.36 -35.99
C ASP A 165 -6.17 7.25 -34.84
N LYS A 166 -6.46 6.65 -33.67
CA LYS A 166 -6.88 7.38 -32.47
C LYS A 166 -5.98 7.04 -31.29
N PRO A 167 -5.37 8.06 -30.64
CA PRO A 167 -4.57 7.82 -29.44
C PRO A 167 -5.47 7.21 -28.35
N PRO A 168 -4.93 6.25 -27.55
CA PRO A 168 -5.65 5.68 -26.44
C PRO A 168 -5.89 6.74 -25.35
N ALA A 169 -6.84 6.45 -24.45
CA ALA A 169 -7.07 7.33 -23.31
C ALA A 169 -5.80 7.50 -22.47
N PRO A 170 -5.59 8.69 -21.86
CA PRO A 170 -4.40 8.99 -21.04
C PRO A 170 -4.05 7.96 -19.98
N ALA A 171 -5.06 7.27 -19.43
CA ALA A 171 -4.89 6.22 -18.42
C ALA A 171 -4.12 4.98 -18.89
N PHE A 172 -3.96 4.77 -20.19
CA PHE A 172 -3.25 3.61 -20.75
C PHE A 172 -1.77 3.82 -20.98
N TYR A 173 -1.28 5.05 -20.83
CA TYR A 173 0.15 5.34 -20.92
C TYR A 173 0.86 5.08 -19.59
N TRP A 174 2.13 4.74 -19.66
CA TRP A 174 2.98 4.57 -18.48
C TRP A 174 3.22 5.92 -17.77
N THR A 175 3.57 6.95 -18.55
CA THR A 175 3.55 8.34 -18.10
C THR A 175 3.09 9.27 -19.21
N GLN A 176 2.61 10.45 -18.83
CA GLN A 176 2.18 11.51 -19.72
C GLN A 176 3.30 12.54 -19.99
N GLY A 177 4.40 12.50 -19.23
CA GLY A 177 5.50 13.47 -19.36
C GLY A 177 5.20 14.85 -18.77
N HIS A 178 4.38 14.93 -17.74
CA HIS A 178 3.84 16.16 -17.16
C HIS A 178 4.75 16.85 -16.12
N LEU A 179 6.08 16.61 -16.15
CA LEU A 179 6.97 17.13 -15.11
C LEU A 179 6.97 18.67 -15.00
N PHE A 180 6.82 19.39 -16.12
CA PHE A 180 6.97 20.84 -16.17
C PHE A 180 5.71 21.62 -16.55
N ASP A 181 4.62 20.94 -16.88
CA ASP A 181 3.39 21.59 -17.35
C ASP A 181 2.34 21.80 -16.25
N GLY A 182 2.70 21.49 -15.01
CA GLY A 182 1.82 21.68 -13.86
C GLY A 182 0.75 20.60 -13.70
N ASN A 183 0.72 19.55 -14.51
CA ASN A 183 -0.15 18.41 -14.35
C ASN A 183 0.46 17.34 -13.44
N ARG A 184 -0.27 16.22 -13.25
CA ARG A 184 0.12 15.15 -12.32
C ARG A 184 1.14 14.22 -12.95
N ILE A 185 2.28 14.00 -12.28
CA ILE A 185 3.24 12.98 -12.69
C ILE A 185 2.81 11.58 -12.20
N GLN A 186 3.20 10.55 -12.94
CA GLN A 186 2.86 9.15 -12.67
C GLN A 186 4.07 8.33 -12.21
N GLY A 187 5.28 8.74 -12.59
CA GLY A 187 6.53 8.06 -12.31
C GLY A 187 6.59 6.65 -12.90
N ILE A 188 7.60 5.88 -12.51
CA ILE A 188 7.74 4.49 -12.95
C ILE A 188 6.59 3.59 -12.45
N VAL A 189 5.88 3.99 -11.40
CA VAL A 189 4.74 3.24 -10.87
C VAL A 189 3.47 3.39 -11.71
N GLY A 190 3.48 4.24 -12.75
CA GLY A 190 2.40 4.38 -13.72
C GLY A 190 1.09 4.95 -13.18
N ASN A 191 1.11 5.47 -11.95
CA ASN A 191 -0.09 6.03 -11.30
C ASN A 191 0.28 7.09 -10.28
N SER A 192 -0.26 8.31 -10.43
CA SER A 192 0.04 9.44 -9.54
C SER A 192 -0.36 9.19 -8.07
N ASN A 193 -1.45 8.45 -7.80
CA ASN A 193 -1.85 8.15 -6.43
C ASN A 193 -0.89 7.15 -5.77
N LEU A 194 -0.41 6.15 -6.53
CA LEU A 194 0.59 5.19 -6.03
C LEU A 194 1.95 5.87 -5.81
N LEU A 195 2.35 6.77 -6.71
CA LEU A 195 3.57 7.56 -6.53
C LEU A 195 3.48 8.43 -5.27
N ALA A 196 2.38 9.15 -5.08
CA ALA A 196 2.15 9.95 -3.88
C ALA A 196 2.14 9.09 -2.60
N PHE A 197 1.54 7.88 -2.66
CA PHE A 197 1.54 6.95 -1.53
C PHE A 197 2.95 6.46 -1.19
N ALA A 198 3.73 6.03 -2.19
CA ALA A 198 5.13 5.65 -1.98
C ALA A 198 5.96 6.82 -1.42
N ALA A 199 5.72 8.04 -1.91
CA ALA A 199 6.40 9.24 -1.43
C ALA A 199 5.99 9.59 0.01
N MET A 200 4.73 9.46 0.39
CA MET A 200 4.27 9.65 1.78
C MET A 200 4.94 8.64 2.73
N LEU A 201 5.01 7.37 2.35
CA LEU A 201 5.75 6.36 3.11
C LEU A 201 7.25 6.70 3.18
N GLY A 202 7.80 7.27 2.11
CA GLY A 202 9.18 7.78 2.07
C GLY A 202 9.42 8.89 3.08
N LEU A 203 8.52 9.87 3.20
CA LEU A 203 8.62 10.93 4.20
C LEU A 203 8.76 10.36 5.61
N VAL A 204 7.90 9.39 5.96
CA VAL A 204 7.95 8.72 7.26
C VAL A 204 9.27 7.94 7.43
N ALA A 205 9.59 7.08 6.47
CA ALA A 205 10.77 6.20 6.56
C ALA A 205 12.08 7.00 6.65
N PHE A 206 12.22 8.07 5.86
CA PHE A 206 13.45 8.87 5.85
C PHE A 206 13.57 9.78 7.08
N ALA A 207 12.45 10.24 7.64
CA ALA A 207 12.46 10.95 8.93
C ALA A 207 12.93 10.03 10.06
N VAL A 208 12.40 8.80 10.12
CA VAL A 208 12.83 7.78 11.08
C VAL A 208 14.29 7.39 10.86
N GLU A 209 14.71 7.17 9.62
CA GLU A 209 16.10 6.85 9.28
C GLU A 209 17.05 7.98 9.71
N TYR A 210 16.68 9.24 9.48
CA TYR A 210 17.45 10.40 9.92
C TYR A 210 17.63 10.47 11.45
N ALA A 211 16.56 10.12 12.17
CA ALA A 211 16.56 10.20 13.64
C ALA A 211 17.33 9.05 14.32
N ILE A 212 17.31 7.83 13.75
CA ILE A 212 17.70 6.61 14.47
C ILE A 212 18.98 5.97 13.96
N VAL A 213 19.09 5.88 12.64
CA VAL A 213 20.12 5.07 12.01
C VAL A 213 21.29 5.99 11.70
N GLY A 214 22.37 5.96 12.45
CA GLY A 214 23.63 6.70 12.20
C GLY A 214 24.16 6.61 10.75
N THR A 215 23.26 6.55 9.77
CA THR A 215 23.49 6.71 8.36
C THR A 215 23.92 8.15 8.08
N ARG A 216 24.50 8.37 6.91
CA ARG A 216 24.81 9.71 6.43
C ARG A 216 23.52 10.52 6.37
N ARG A 217 23.25 11.32 7.41
CA ARG A 217 22.02 12.12 7.58
C ARG A 217 21.62 12.92 6.35
N TRP A 218 22.60 13.37 5.57
CA TRP A 218 22.36 14.10 4.33
C TRP A 218 21.62 13.26 3.28
N ILE A 219 21.86 11.92 3.22
CA ILE A 219 21.15 11.04 2.28
C ILE A 219 19.68 10.97 2.66
N SER A 220 19.37 10.79 3.95
CA SER A 220 17.98 10.77 4.44
C SER A 220 17.30 12.11 4.24
N ALA A 221 18.00 13.22 4.45
CA ALA A 221 17.47 14.57 4.20
C ALA A 221 17.14 14.82 2.73
N ILE A 222 18.05 14.50 1.79
CA ILE A 222 17.80 14.61 0.35
C ILE A 222 16.64 13.70 -0.07
N SER A 223 16.59 12.47 0.46
CA SER A 223 15.51 11.53 0.15
C SER A 223 14.16 12.03 0.68
N PHE A 224 14.15 12.67 1.84
CA PHE A 224 12.94 13.31 2.39
C PHE A 224 12.46 14.45 1.48
N LEU A 225 13.36 15.32 1.03
CA LEU A 225 13.03 16.40 0.09
C LEU A 225 12.53 15.86 -1.25
N ALA A 226 13.15 14.81 -1.78
CA ALA A 226 12.68 14.14 -3.00
C ALA A 226 11.29 13.53 -2.81
N SER A 227 10.99 12.99 -1.63
CA SER A 227 9.64 12.50 -1.30
C SER A 227 8.63 13.65 -1.26
N ALA A 228 8.95 14.76 -0.61
CA ALA A 228 8.08 15.94 -0.56
C ALA A 228 7.77 16.47 -1.96
N LEU A 229 8.80 16.56 -2.82
CA LEU A 229 8.66 16.93 -4.22
C LEU A 229 7.73 15.96 -4.99
N CYS A 230 7.90 14.64 -4.81
CA CYS A 230 7.03 13.66 -5.47
C CYS A 230 5.57 13.74 -4.99
N VAL A 231 5.31 14.02 -3.69
CA VAL A 231 3.95 14.24 -3.19
C VAL A 231 3.32 15.45 -3.87
N ASP A 232 4.05 16.56 -3.95
CA ASP A 232 3.59 17.80 -4.58
C ASP A 232 3.29 17.59 -6.08
N LEU A 233 4.23 17.05 -6.83
CA LEU A 233 4.10 16.80 -8.26
C LEU A 233 3.02 15.75 -8.61
N ALA A 234 2.77 14.78 -7.75
CA ALA A 234 1.73 13.77 -7.95
C ALA A 234 0.30 14.30 -7.70
N LYS A 235 0.15 15.43 -6.98
CA LYS A 235 -1.11 16.15 -6.72
C LYS A 235 -2.28 15.23 -6.32
N SER A 236 -2.03 14.34 -5.35
CA SER A 236 -3.04 13.39 -4.86
C SER A 236 -3.76 13.93 -3.64
N ALA A 237 -4.97 14.43 -3.80
CA ALA A 237 -5.76 14.98 -2.70
C ALA A 237 -5.93 13.98 -1.54
N GLY A 238 -6.23 12.70 -1.84
CA GLY A 238 -6.38 11.66 -0.81
C GLY A 238 -5.10 11.44 0.00
N ILE A 239 -3.95 11.46 -0.65
CA ILE A 239 -2.65 11.32 0.04
C ILE A 239 -2.30 12.61 0.80
N SER A 240 -2.67 13.79 0.30
CA SER A 240 -2.47 15.04 1.04
C SER A 240 -3.25 15.04 2.37
N PHE A 241 -4.49 14.55 2.38
CA PHE A 241 -5.24 14.36 3.63
C PHE A 241 -4.57 13.35 4.57
N ALA A 242 -4.14 12.21 4.04
CA ALA A 242 -3.43 11.20 4.84
C ALA A 242 -2.12 11.77 5.41
N LEU A 243 -1.39 12.58 4.64
CA LEU A 243 -0.15 13.21 5.08
C LEU A 243 -0.39 14.19 6.24
N VAL A 244 -1.49 14.97 6.22
CA VAL A 244 -1.86 15.81 7.35
C VAL A 244 -2.08 14.98 8.62
N ALA A 245 -2.81 13.86 8.51
CA ALA A 245 -3.02 12.96 9.65
C ALA A 245 -1.70 12.36 10.17
N VAL A 246 -0.81 11.94 9.26
CA VAL A 246 0.54 11.44 9.61
C VAL A 246 1.37 12.53 10.28
N ALA A 247 1.37 13.77 9.78
CA ALA A 247 2.10 14.88 10.37
C ALA A 247 1.59 15.21 11.78
N VAL A 248 0.28 15.22 11.98
CA VAL A 248 -0.32 15.41 13.32
C VAL A 248 0.09 14.28 14.26
N ALA A 249 0.02 13.02 13.83
CA ALA A 249 0.46 11.88 14.64
C ALA A 249 1.94 11.98 15.01
N ALA A 250 2.79 12.36 14.06
CA ALA A 250 4.22 12.59 14.29
C ALA A 250 4.46 13.72 15.31
N LEU A 251 3.77 14.84 15.14
CA LEU A 251 3.87 15.97 16.07
C LEU A 251 3.46 15.58 17.49
N VAL A 252 2.31 14.91 17.63
CA VAL A 252 1.85 14.39 18.94
C VAL A 252 2.89 13.45 19.55
N SER A 253 3.48 12.57 18.73
CA SER A 253 4.52 11.64 19.16
C SER A 253 5.74 12.35 19.75
N ILE A 254 6.20 13.42 19.09
CA ILE A 254 7.33 14.25 19.54
C ILE A 254 6.97 14.98 20.83
N LEU A 255 5.76 15.58 20.88
CA LEU A 255 5.32 16.36 22.04
C LEU A 255 5.14 15.52 23.31
N VAL A 256 4.84 14.23 23.17
CA VAL A 256 4.67 13.32 24.32
C VAL A 256 5.93 12.56 24.71
N GLU A 257 7.02 12.71 23.94
CA GLU A 257 8.28 12.04 24.22
C GLU A 257 8.81 12.46 25.59
N GLY A 258 9.19 11.46 26.41
CA GLY A 258 9.71 11.69 27.76
C GLY A 258 8.69 12.19 28.79
N LYS A 259 7.43 12.43 28.43
CA LYS A 259 6.39 12.88 29.36
C LYS A 259 5.84 11.75 30.21
N GLU A 260 5.36 12.10 31.39
CA GLU A 260 4.65 11.20 32.29
C GLU A 260 3.38 10.63 31.65
N ARG A 261 2.95 9.46 32.11
CA ARG A 261 1.81 8.72 31.54
C ARG A 261 0.52 9.55 31.51
N GLU A 262 0.24 10.31 32.57
CA GLU A 262 -0.98 11.12 32.65
C GLU A 262 -0.97 12.27 31.64
N VAL A 263 0.17 12.93 31.50
CA VAL A 263 0.36 13.99 30.52
C VAL A 263 0.19 13.44 29.11
N ARG A 264 0.82 12.29 28.79
CA ARG A 264 0.66 11.64 27.49
C ARG A 264 -0.79 11.31 27.18
N HIS A 265 -1.56 10.76 28.14
CA HIS A 265 -2.97 10.48 27.94
C HIS A 265 -3.82 11.73 27.66
N ARG A 266 -3.45 12.88 28.23
CA ARG A 266 -4.10 14.17 27.90
C ARG A 266 -3.87 14.57 26.45
N TYR A 267 -2.63 14.50 25.97
CA TYR A 267 -2.29 14.79 24.56
C TYR A 267 -3.02 13.85 23.60
N TYR A 268 -3.07 12.55 23.89
CA TYR A 268 -3.77 11.58 23.06
C TYR A 268 -5.28 11.83 23.04
N ARG A 269 -5.91 12.12 24.18
CA ARG A 269 -7.33 12.47 24.21
C ARG A 269 -7.63 13.73 23.41
N PHE A 270 -6.80 14.76 23.55
CA PHE A 270 -6.93 15.99 22.77
C PHE A 270 -6.77 15.71 21.26
N ALA A 271 -5.74 14.97 20.86
CA ALA A 271 -5.51 14.60 19.46
C ALA A 271 -6.69 13.81 18.87
N TRP A 272 -7.24 12.84 19.60
CA TRP A 272 -8.43 12.10 19.17
C TRP A 272 -9.68 12.97 19.11
N GLY A 273 -9.87 13.88 20.07
CA GLY A 273 -10.98 14.84 20.04
C GLY A 273 -10.88 15.77 18.81
N THR A 274 -9.70 16.30 18.55
CA THR A 274 -9.45 17.15 17.38
C THR A 274 -9.66 16.36 16.07
N ALA A 275 -9.16 15.14 15.99
CA ALA A 275 -9.35 14.28 14.82
C ALA A 275 -10.84 13.96 14.58
N ALA A 276 -11.60 13.69 15.64
CA ALA A 276 -13.05 13.46 15.54
C ALA A 276 -13.80 14.71 15.06
N ILE A 277 -13.47 15.89 15.61
CA ILE A 277 -14.05 17.17 15.17
C ILE A 277 -13.70 17.42 13.70
N ALA A 278 -12.44 17.25 13.30
CA ALA A 278 -12.01 17.42 11.91
C ALA A 278 -12.76 16.44 10.98
N ALA A 279 -12.92 15.18 11.36
CA ALA A 279 -13.67 14.21 10.57
C ALA A 279 -15.15 14.61 10.42
N ILE A 280 -15.79 15.06 11.50
CA ILE A 280 -17.18 15.54 11.47
C ILE A 280 -17.27 16.79 10.56
N THR A 281 -16.35 17.73 10.68
CA THR A 281 -16.30 18.93 9.83
C THR A 281 -16.16 18.56 8.35
N VAL A 282 -15.27 17.64 8.01
CA VAL A 282 -15.12 17.16 6.62
C VAL A 282 -16.40 16.48 6.13
N LEU A 283 -17.10 15.72 6.96
CA LEU A 283 -18.36 15.07 6.59
C LEU A 283 -19.49 16.09 6.36
N LEU A 284 -19.61 17.10 7.24
CA LEU A 284 -20.64 18.13 7.14
C LEU A 284 -20.42 19.08 5.97
N PHE A 285 -19.17 19.48 5.74
CA PHE A 285 -18.77 20.47 4.74
C PHE A 285 -18.04 19.82 3.55
N ARG A 286 -18.37 18.58 3.23
CA ARG A 286 -17.68 17.79 2.19
C ARG A 286 -17.60 18.52 0.83
N ALA A 287 -18.67 19.19 0.41
CA ALA A 287 -18.71 19.88 -0.88
C ALA A 287 -17.67 21.01 -0.93
N GLN A 288 -17.64 21.86 0.09
CA GLN A 288 -16.70 22.98 0.21
C GLN A 288 -15.25 22.49 0.33
N VAL A 289 -15.04 21.40 1.07
CA VAL A 289 -13.71 20.77 1.19
C VAL A 289 -13.23 20.25 -0.15
N PHE A 290 -14.08 19.56 -0.93
CA PHE A 290 -13.70 19.07 -2.26
C PHE A 290 -13.45 20.21 -3.24
N GLU A 291 -14.26 21.25 -3.23
CA GLU A 291 -14.09 22.44 -4.04
C GLU A 291 -12.75 23.14 -3.74
N PHE A 292 -12.40 23.30 -2.45
CA PHE A 292 -11.10 23.84 -2.03
C PHE A 292 -9.91 23.08 -2.62
N PHE A 293 -10.03 21.75 -2.75
CA PHE A 293 -9.01 20.90 -3.39
C PHE A 293 -9.16 20.79 -4.92
N GLY A 294 -10.01 21.60 -5.55
CA GLY A 294 -10.25 21.56 -6.99
C GLY A 294 -10.84 20.23 -7.47
N LYS A 295 -11.61 19.56 -6.61
CA LYS A 295 -12.25 18.28 -6.93
C LYS A 295 -13.77 18.46 -7.04
N SER A 296 -14.37 17.77 -8.00
CA SER A 296 -15.81 17.72 -8.12
C SER A 296 -16.44 17.01 -6.90
N PRO A 297 -17.65 17.43 -6.47
CA PRO A 297 -18.36 16.81 -5.35
C PRO A 297 -18.66 15.32 -5.55
N ASP A 298 -18.67 14.82 -6.79
CA ASP A 298 -18.90 13.43 -7.18
C ASP A 298 -17.66 12.52 -7.00
N MET A 299 -16.60 13.03 -6.33
CA MET A 299 -15.35 12.31 -6.09
C MET A 299 -14.67 11.81 -7.39
N THR A 300 -14.75 12.59 -8.47
CA THR A 300 -14.14 12.23 -9.77
C THR A 300 -14.71 10.94 -10.38
N GLY A 301 -16.05 10.80 -10.41
CA GLY A 301 -16.77 9.67 -11.00
C GLY A 301 -16.92 8.45 -10.07
N ARG A 302 -16.31 8.45 -8.88
CA ARG A 302 -16.39 7.30 -7.95
C ARG A 302 -17.79 7.03 -7.42
N SER A 303 -18.64 8.04 -7.32
CA SER A 303 -20.04 7.87 -6.93
C SER A 303 -20.81 6.95 -7.88
N GLY A 304 -20.53 7.03 -9.20
CA GLY A 304 -21.08 6.12 -10.19
C GLY A 304 -20.62 4.68 -9.99
N ILE A 305 -19.31 4.48 -9.78
CA ILE A 305 -18.73 3.16 -9.49
C ILE A 305 -19.41 2.56 -8.25
N TRP A 306 -19.49 3.33 -7.16
CA TRP A 306 -20.05 2.83 -5.89
C TRP A 306 -21.54 2.47 -5.98
N LYS A 307 -22.33 3.18 -6.79
CA LYS A 307 -23.74 2.81 -7.03
C LYS A 307 -23.85 1.42 -7.66
N ILE A 308 -23.00 1.12 -8.65
CA ILE A 308 -22.97 -0.20 -9.30
C ILE A 308 -22.54 -1.28 -8.31
N VAL A 309 -21.46 -1.03 -7.58
CA VAL A 309 -20.93 -1.97 -6.57
C VAL A 309 -21.96 -2.25 -5.46
N LEU A 310 -22.67 -1.21 -4.96
CA LEU A 310 -23.71 -1.38 -3.95
C LEU A 310 -24.91 -2.19 -4.47
N LYS A 311 -25.25 -2.06 -5.77
CA LYS A 311 -26.27 -2.91 -6.38
C LYS A 311 -25.84 -4.39 -6.34
N MET A 312 -24.61 -4.69 -6.74
CA MET A 312 -24.08 -6.06 -6.71
C MET A 312 -23.99 -6.62 -5.29
N ILE A 313 -23.61 -5.79 -4.31
CA ILE A 313 -23.65 -6.16 -2.89
C ILE A 313 -25.06 -6.57 -2.47
N GLY A 314 -26.08 -5.85 -2.94
CA GLY A 314 -27.49 -6.16 -2.64
C GLY A 314 -27.94 -7.55 -3.13
N GLU A 315 -27.31 -8.08 -4.18
CA GLU A 315 -27.64 -9.41 -4.72
C GLU A 315 -27.02 -10.54 -3.85
N HIS A 316 -25.81 -10.32 -3.29
CA HIS A 316 -25.10 -11.29 -2.45
C HIS A 316 -24.52 -10.66 -1.17
N PRO A 317 -25.37 -10.12 -0.26
CA PRO A 317 -24.90 -9.24 0.81
C PRO A 317 -24.02 -9.94 1.87
N TRP A 318 -24.20 -11.23 2.12
CA TRP A 318 -23.53 -11.97 3.19
C TRP A 318 -22.26 -12.68 2.77
N THR A 319 -22.24 -13.29 1.59
CA THR A 319 -21.16 -14.15 1.11
C THR A 319 -20.34 -13.55 -0.03
N GLY A 320 -20.92 -12.57 -0.74
CA GLY A 320 -20.32 -11.97 -1.93
C GLY A 320 -20.25 -12.91 -3.14
N LEU A 321 -19.51 -12.47 -4.16
CA LEU A 321 -19.40 -13.14 -5.46
C LEU A 321 -18.23 -14.15 -5.55
N GLY A 322 -17.36 -14.19 -4.55
CA GLY A 322 -16.08 -14.90 -4.55
C GLY A 322 -14.88 -13.94 -4.58
N TRP A 323 -13.80 -14.30 -3.88
CA TRP A 323 -12.59 -13.48 -3.82
C TRP A 323 -11.85 -13.46 -5.15
N ILE A 324 -11.55 -12.29 -5.69
CA ILE A 324 -10.79 -12.13 -6.94
C ILE A 324 -9.66 -11.10 -6.82
N SER A 325 -9.60 -10.33 -5.74
CA SER A 325 -8.67 -9.22 -5.51
C SER A 325 -8.96 -8.03 -6.44
N ASN A 326 -8.37 -7.97 -7.61
CA ASN A 326 -8.73 -7.02 -8.66
C ASN A 326 -9.71 -7.66 -9.64
N TRP A 327 -10.66 -6.89 -10.17
CA TRP A 327 -11.59 -7.38 -11.18
C TRP A 327 -10.83 -7.77 -12.45
N VAL A 328 -11.06 -8.97 -12.93
CA VAL A 328 -10.30 -9.51 -14.07
C VAL A 328 -11.05 -9.18 -15.37
N PRO A 329 -10.38 -8.55 -16.36
CA PRO A 329 -10.96 -8.34 -17.68
C PRO A 329 -11.39 -9.67 -18.32
N GLY A 330 -12.54 -9.70 -18.98
CA GLY A 330 -13.07 -10.91 -19.63
C GLY A 330 -13.70 -11.92 -18.67
N VAL A 331 -13.89 -11.56 -17.40
CA VAL A 331 -14.53 -12.41 -16.40
C VAL A 331 -15.84 -11.81 -15.94
N GLU A 332 -16.94 -12.54 -16.15
CA GLU A 332 -18.25 -12.17 -15.61
C GLU A 332 -18.23 -12.26 -14.07
N PRO A 333 -18.85 -11.31 -13.36
CA PRO A 333 -19.66 -10.18 -13.85
C PRO A 333 -18.87 -8.86 -14.03
N TYR A 334 -17.55 -8.90 -14.09
CA TYR A 334 -16.68 -7.70 -14.09
C TYR A 334 -16.44 -7.12 -15.50
N GLU A 335 -16.70 -7.90 -16.56
CA GLU A 335 -16.50 -7.42 -17.91
C GLU A 335 -17.48 -6.29 -18.25
N GLY A 336 -16.94 -5.14 -18.62
CA GLY A 336 -17.75 -3.97 -18.93
C GLY A 336 -18.56 -3.40 -17.77
N LEU A 337 -18.36 -3.90 -16.53
CA LEU A 337 -19.13 -3.51 -15.35
C LEU A 337 -19.11 -2.00 -15.10
N VAL A 338 -17.93 -1.40 -15.23
CA VAL A 338 -17.75 0.04 -15.09
C VAL A 338 -16.85 0.56 -16.21
N VAL A 339 -17.42 1.42 -17.05
CA VAL A 339 -16.68 2.13 -18.10
C VAL A 339 -16.99 3.62 -17.99
N ILE A 340 -15.98 4.45 -17.76
CA ILE A 340 -16.09 5.90 -17.68
C ILE A 340 -15.13 6.49 -18.72
N ASP A 341 -15.62 7.37 -19.58
CA ASP A 341 -14.84 8.01 -20.65
C ASP A 341 -14.04 7.00 -21.51
N ARG A 342 -14.66 5.86 -21.84
CA ARG A 342 -14.09 4.73 -22.59
C ARG A 342 -12.94 4.02 -21.86
N VAL A 343 -12.74 4.27 -20.57
CA VAL A 343 -11.74 3.58 -19.73
C VAL A 343 -12.48 2.58 -18.85
N PRO A 344 -12.18 1.27 -18.96
CA PRO A 344 -12.72 0.28 -18.05
C PRO A 344 -12.04 0.38 -16.69
N TYR A 345 -12.83 0.29 -15.64
CA TYR A 345 -12.36 0.27 -14.25
C TYR A 345 -12.48 -1.14 -13.69
N TYR A 346 -11.42 -1.62 -13.05
CA TYR A 346 -11.30 -2.99 -12.53
C TYR A 346 -11.18 -3.04 -11.00
N GLN A 347 -11.79 -2.07 -10.32
CA GLN A 347 -11.86 -1.99 -8.85
C GLN A 347 -12.87 -0.92 -8.42
N ALA A 348 -13.43 -1.04 -7.21
CA ALA A 348 -14.35 -0.04 -6.65
C ALA A 348 -13.65 1.27 -6.22
N HIS A 349 -12.32 1.35 -6.25
CA HIS A 349 -11.56 2.45 -5.63
C HIS A 349 -11.94 2.72 -4.16
N ASN A 350 -12.45 1.69 -3.49
CA ASN A 350 -12.80 1.65 -2.08
C ASN A 350 -12.67 0.20 -1.59
N ALA A 351 -11.62 -0.06 -0.80
CA ALA A 351 -11.31 -1.41 -0.34
C ALA A 351 -12.44 -2.06 0.48
N TYR A 352 -13.22 -1.26 1.21
CA TYR A 352 -14.34 -1.80 2.01
C TYR A 352 -15.47 -2.30 1.12
N LEU A 353 -15.82 -1.54 0.08
CA LEU A 353 -16.83 -1.93 -0.90
C LEU A 353 -16.35 -3.11 -1.76
N ASP A 354 -15.07 -3.11 -2.17
CA ASP A 354 -14.48 -4.24 -2.91
C ASP A 354 -14.53 -5.53 -2.10
N VAL A 355 -14.10 -5.49 -0.84
CA VAL A 355 -14.15 -6.66 0.05
C VAL A 355 -15.59 -7.10 0.28
N TRP A 356 -16.52 -6.17 0.52
CA TRP A 356 -17.94 -6.52 0.74
C TRP A 356 -18.56 -7.18 -0.49
N MET A 357 -18.34 -6.64 -1.67
CA MET A 357 -18.84 -7.22 -2.92
C MET A 357 -18.27 -8.62 -3.18
N GLN A 358 -16.96 -8.82 -2.92
CA GLN A 358 -16.29 -10.06 -3.24
C GLN A 358 -16.55 -11.17 -2.22
N ILE A 359 -16.49 -10.88 -0.92
CA ILE A 359 -16.59 -11.91 0.16
C ILE A 359 -17.65 -11.57 1.21
N GLY A 360 -18.56 -10.68 0.88
CA GLY A 360 -19.76 -10.38 1.65
C GLY A 360 -19.50 -9.65 2.98
N ALA A 361 -20.59 -9.43 3.73
CA ALA A 361 -20.50 -8.79 5.04
C ALA A 361 -19.65 -9.59 6.04
N ILE A 362 -19.64 -10.92 5.93
CA ILE A 362 -18.79 -11.78 6.77
C ILE A 362 -17.32 -11.48 6.50
N GLY A 363 -16.90 -11.44 5.23
CA GLY A 363 -15.54 -11.11 4.85
C GLY A 363 -15.14 -9.68 5.23
N LEU A 364 -16.05 -8.71 5.05
CA LEU A 364 -15.84 -7.34 5.51
C LEU A 364 -15.65 -7.27 7.03
N ALA A 365 -16.44 -8.00 7.81
CA ALA A 365 -16.30 -8.04 9.26
C ALA A 365 -14.95 -8.63 9.70
N LEU A 366 -14.48 -9.69 9.04
CA LEU A 366 -13.16 -10.27 9.27
C LEU A 366 -12.02 -9.30 8.90
N PHE A 367 -12.15 -8.61 7.77
CA PHE A 367 -11.21 -7.59 7.33
C PHE A 367 -11.13 -6.42 8.32
N MET A 368 -12.29 -5.90 8.75
CA MET A 368 -12.35 -4.85 9.78
C MET A 368 -11.77 -5.32 11.11
N THR A 369 -12.04 -6.56 11.51
CA THR A 369 -11.46 -7.15 12.72
C THR A 369 -9.93 -7.19 12.64
N LEU A 370 -9.36 -7.56 11.48
CA LEU A 370 -7.91 -7.55 11.26
C LEU A 370 -7.32 -6.14 11.39
N ILE A 371 -7.95 -5.14 10.78
CA ILE A 371 -7.52 -3.73 10.87
C ILE A 371 -7.57 -3.25 12.32
N VAL A 372 -8.70 -3.43 12.99
CA VAL A 372 -8.89 -2.97 14.39
C VAL A 372 -7.93 -3.69 15.34
N PHE A 373 -7.76 -5.01 15.17
CA PHE A 373 -6.82 -5.79 15.97
C PHE A 373 -5.38 -5.29 15.82
N THR A 374 -4.95 -5.04 14.58
CA THR A 374 -3.61 -4.54 14.28
C THR A 374 -3.43 -3.13 14.85
N PHE A 375 -4.40 -2.25 14.63
CA PHE A 375 -4.39 -0.89 15.17
C PHE A 375 -4.32 -0.89 16.70
N VAL A 376 -5.15 -1.68 17.38
CA VAL A 376 -5.15 -1.74 18.85
C VAL A 376 -3.81 -2.26 19.39
N LYS A 377 -3.21 -3.26 18.72
CA LYS A 377 -1.87 -3.75 19.11
C LYS A 377 -0.80 -2.67 18.93
N ALA A 378 -0.76 -2.01 17.77
CA ALA A 378 0.18 -0.93 17.49
C ALA A 378 0.00 0.23 18.47
N TRP A 379 -1.25 0.64 18.71
CA TRP A 379 -1.60 1.68 19.67
C TRP A 379 -1.15 1.35 21.10
N ARG A 380 -1.43 0.12 21.58
CA ARG A 380 -0.99 -0.31 22.90
C ARG A 380 0.52 -0.31 23.03
N LEU A 381 1.23 -0.68 21.99
CA LEU A 381 2.70 -0.64 21.94
C LEU A 381 3.19 0.81 22.03
N ALA A 382 2.65 1.69 21.21
CA ALA A 382 2.98 3.11 21.15
C ALA A 382 2.76 3.82 22.50
N VAL A 383 1.62 3.58 23.16
CA VAL A 383 1.29 4.22 24.45
C VAL A 383 2.15 3.70 25.60
N ARG A 384 2.65 2.45 25.54
CA ARG A 384 3.48 1.86 26.59
C ARG A 384 4.92 2.37 26.58
N HIS A 385 5.43 2.78 25.44
CA HIS A 385 6.81 3.25 25.30
C HIS A 385 6.89 4.78 25.38
N THR A 386 7.95 5.28 26.01
CA THR A 386 8.19 6.72 26.19
C THR A 386 8.95 7.34 25.02
N SER A 387 9.60 6.54 24.18
CA SER A 387 10.34 7.02 23.02
C SER A 387 9.43 7.17 21.80
N ALA A 388 9.52 8.31 21.12
CA ALA A 388 8.82 8.57 19.88
C ALA A 388 9.10 7.51 18.79
N LEU A 389 10.23 6.80 18.89
CA LEU A 389 10.64 5.76 17.96
C LEU A 389 9.69 4.54 17.88
N TYR A 390 8.93 4.29 18.96
CA TYR A 390 7.93 3.21 18.98
C TYR A 390 6.57 3.60 18.41
N LEU A 391 6.42 4.87 18.02
CA LEU A 391 5.21 5.40 17.39
C LEU A 391 5.28 5.37 15.85
N TRP A 392 6.42 4.92 15.32
CA TRP A 392 6.73 4.87 13.89
C TRP A 392 6.93 3.43 13.38
N PRO A 393 6.09 2.45 13.71
CA PRO A 393 6.14 1.14 13.09
C PRO A 393 5.66 1.16 11.65
#